data_e8872b2f41e561876b717838a5626ba0
#
_entry.id   e8872b2f41e561876b717838a5626ba0
#
_cell.length_a   1.000
_cell.length_b   1.000
_cell.length_c   1.000
_cell.angle_alpha   90.00
_cell.angle_beta   90.00
_cell.angle_gamma   90.00
#
_symmetry.space_group_name_H-M   'P 1'
#
loop_
_entity.id
_entity.type
_entity.pdbx_description
1 polymer ?
#
loop_
_entity_poly.entity_id
_entity_poly.type
_entity_poly.pdbx_seq_one_letter_code
_entity_poly.pdbx_strand_id
1 'polypeptide(L)'
;MRASHALRWLAGGVLVLWCGVFLRMETTEKSMVRALIVQPNRSGWAVQLLYQFPEAAADASDAVAEIRSCSAEDATLPLALHKAERELPKAANYRLCEYLLFDETASQTDALELEEFLQTEPVSRLSARVFLAAGSGALTEETLPDGLPGSGAEPEETDAAPKTLPGALLQTAEDTAAWAPHLYECTAGAVIPILKIEEDGVTWQKESCLLTAQGSTRLSPNETAMAQLLQERTMPVEFALEGETVTLRRCVVSVEAEGNGFAVTLTGQRRAGTPPVAESVCRQLEALCEETIVRTWQSGADLLRLGAVRALKEGPGAFFTTKNACPEVRASVKMLDL
;
A
#
# COMPACT_ATOMS: atom_id res chain seq x y z
N MET A 1 8.53 28.65 55.69
CA MET A 1 8.87 27.42 54.89
C MET A 1 7.70 26.49 54.61
N ARG A 2 6.66 26.37 55.43
CA ARG A 2 5.54 25.41 55.18
C ARG A 2 4.58 25.83 54.05
N ALA A 3 4.40 27.11 53.80
CA ALA A 3 3.49 27.60 52.74
C ALA A 3 4.00 27.29 51.31
N SER A 4 5.31 27.26 51.08
CA SER A 4 5.89 26.93 49.75
C SER A 4 5.75 25.48 49.37
N HIS A 5 5.73 24.57 50.33
CA HIS A 5 5.49 23.13 50.04
C HIS A 5 4.02 22.88 49.73
N ALA A 6 3.09 23.47 50.45
CA ALA A 6 1.67 23.34 50.17
C ALA A 6 1.31 23.87 48.78
N LEU A 7 1.90 25.00 48.33
CA LEU A 7 1.70 25.57 47.01
C LEU A 7 2.23 24.66 45.90
N ARG A 8 3.38 24.00 46.11
CA ARG A 8 3.95 23.05 45.16
C ARG A 8 3.08 21.82 45.02
N TRP A 9 2.53 21.30 46.12
CA TRP A 9 1.63 20.13 46.07
C TRP A 9 0.30 20.49 45.40
N LEU A 10 -0.20 21.70 45.60
CA LEU A 10 -1.41 22.18 44.93
C LEU A 10 -1.21 22.40 43.44
N ALA A 11 -0.07 22.97 43.04
CA ALA A 11 0.31 23.11 41.62
C ALA A 11 0.51 21.73 40.93
N GLY A 12 1.15 20.77 41.63
CA GLY A 12 1.30 19.42 41.15
C GLY A 12 -0.05 18.70 40.95
N GLY A 13 -0.95 18.84 41.92
CA GLY A 13 -2.31 18.29 41.85
C GLY A 13 -3.14 18.87 40.71
N VAL A 14 -3.07 20.20 40.51
CA VAL A 14 -3.73 20.88 39.38
C VAL A 14 -3.14 20.40 38.04
N LEU A 15 -1.83 20.24 37.96
CA LEU A 15 -1.17 19.76 36.75
C LEU A 15 -1.59 18.30 36.40
N VAL A 16 -1.66 17.43 37.41
CA VAL A 16 -2.10 16.04 37.23
C VAL A 16 -3.58 15.97 36.84
N LEU A 17 -4.43 16.80 37.46
CA LEU A 17 -5.83 16.93 37.08
C LEU A 17 -5.98 17.48 35.66
N TRP A 18 -5.18 18.46 35.27
CA TRP A 18 -5.19 19.06 33.95
C TRP A 18 -4.72 18.03 32.91
N CYS A 19 -3.62 17.35 33.17
CA CYS A 19 -3.16 16.24 32.31
C CYS A 19 -4.19 15.10 32.22
N GLY A 20 -4.84 14.75 33.34
CA GLY A 20 -5.88 13.72 33.36
C GLY A 20 -7.14 14.14 32.59
N VAL A 21 -7.52 15.41 32.64
CA VAL A 21 -8.63 15.96 31.84
C VAL A 21 -8.24 16.03 30.36
N PHE A 22 -7.00 16.47 30.04
CA PHE A 22 -6.51 16.48 28.66
C PHE A 22 -6.42 15.07 28.08
N LEU A 23 -5.86 14.11 28.83
CA LEU A 23 -5.83 12.69 28.41
C LEU A 23 -7.25 12.12 28.23
N ARG A 24 -8.21 12.50 29.09
CA ARG A 24 -9.60 12.10 28.93
C ARG A 24 -10.29 12.79 27.74
N MET A 25 -9.93 14.02 27.42
CA MET A 25 -10.46 14.71 26.23
C MET A 25 -9.88 14.15 24.92
N GLU A 26 -8.63 13.66 24.92
CA GLU A 26 -8.05 12.96 23.75
C GLU A 26 -8.59 11.54 23.58
N THR A 27 -9.05 10.90 24.67
CA THR A 27 -9.73 9.59 24.63
C THR A 27 -11.24 9.72 24.42
N THR A 28 -11.77 10.92 24.07
CA THR A 28 -13.12 10.97 23.52
C THR A 28 -13.18 10.06 22.32
N GLU A 29 -13.89 8.98 22.54
CA GLU A 29 -14.21 7.90 21.62
C GLU A 29 -14.35 8.43 20.19
N LYS A 30 -13.35 8.15 19.36
CA LYS A 30 -13.32 8.53 17.95
C LYS A 30 -13.53 7.27 17.12
N SER A 31 -14.17 7.39 15.97
CA SER A 31 -14.21 6.30 15.00
C SER A 31 -12.83 6.16 14.36
N MET A 32 -12.14 5.04 14.65
CA MET A 32 -10.79 4.79 14.14
C MET A 32 -10.88 4.26 12.72
N VAL A 33 -10.61 5.09 11.73
CA VAL A 33 -10.53 4.68 10.32
C VAL A 33 -9.29 3.82 10.13
N ARG A 34 -9.47 2.59 9.62
CA ARG A 34 -8.40 1.62 9.37
C ARG A 34 -8.01 1.59 7.89
N ALA A 35 -8.98 1.75 7.00
CA ALA A 35 -8.75 1.86 5.58
C ALA A 35 -9.71 2.86 4.95
N LEU A 36 -9.26 3.42 3.83
CA LEU A 36 -10.01 4.33 2.99
C LEU A 36 -10.03 3.76 1.57
N ILE A 37 -11.23 3.61 1.00
CA ILE A 37 -11.43 3.17 -0.37
C ILE A 37 -11.94 4.36 -1.16
N VAL A 38 -11.29 4.66 -2.27
CA VAL A 38 -11.56 5.85 -3.09
C VAL A 38 -11.77 5.43 -4.54
N GLN A 39 -12.90 5.81 -5.09
CA GLN A 39 -13.29 5.47 -6.46
C GLN A 39 -13.65 6.75 -7.22
N PRO A 40 -12.83 7.18 -8.18
CA PRO A 40 -13.23 8.21 -9.10
C PRO A 40 -14.36 7.67 -10.01
N ASN A 41 -15.43 8.42 -10.18
CA ASN A 41 -16.52 8.08 -11.06
C ASN A 41 -16.82 9.23 -12.05
N ARG A 42 -17.70 9.02 -13.01
CA ARG A 42 -18.02 10.04 -14.04
C ARG A 42 -18.64 11.32 -13.47
N SER A 43 -19.23 11.25 -12.30
CA SER A 43 -19.96 12.36 -11.65
C SER A 43 -19.22 12.97 -10.48
N GLY A 44 -18.07 12.40 -10.09
CA GLY A 44 -17.28 12.83 -8.94
C GLY A 44 -16.53 11.68 -8.28
N TRP A 45 -16.71 11.51 -6.99
CA TRP A 45 -15.99 10.57 -6.16
C TRP A 45 -16.94 9.74 -5.29
N ALA A 46 -16.72 8.44 -5.26
CA ALA A 46 -17.29 7.56 -4.25
C ALA A 46 -16.20 7.21 -3.22
N VAL A 47 -16.55 7.28 -1.95
CA VAL A 47 -15.62 7.02 -0.84
C VAL A 47 -16.27 6.06 0.13
N GLN A 48 -15.49 5.09 0.61
CA GLN A 48 -15.89 4.19 1.68
C GLN A 48 -14.84 4.20 2.79
N LEU A 49 -15.27 4.42 4.03
CA LEU A 49 -14.44 4.36 5.22
C LEU A 49 -14.64 3.01 5.89
N LEU A 50 -13.55 2.25 6.10
CA LEU A 50 -13.55 1.08 6.95
C LEU A 50 -13.05 1.49 8.33
N TYR A 51 -13.89 1.36 9.34
CA TYR A 51 -13.56 1.82 10.68
C TYR A 51 -13.82 0.76 11.74
N GLN A 52 -13.02 0.83 12.78
CA GLN A 52 -13.20 0.01 13.97
C GLN A 52 -14.27 0.66 14.85
N PHE A 53 -15.33 -0.08 15.12
CA PHE A 53 -16.35 0.36 16.06
C PHE A 53 -15.79 0.20 17.48
N PRO A 54 -15.78 1.25 18.31
CA PRO A 54 -15.42 1.09 19.70
C PRO A 54 -16.55 0.34 20.40
N GLU A 55 -16.43 -0.95 20.55
CA GLU A 55 -17.30 -1.65 21.50
C GLU A 55 -17.05 -1.06 22.88
N ALA A 56 -18.14 -0.77 23.60
CA ALA A 56 -18.06 -0.42 25.00
C ALA A 56 -17.24 -1.54 25.68
N ALA A 57 -16.08 -1.16 26.21
CA ALA A 57 -15.15 -2.06 26.87
C ALA A 57 -15.84 -2.73 28.06
N ALA A 58 -16.56 -3.78 27.81
CA ALA A 58 -17.10 -4.69 28.80
C ALA A 58 -16.27 -5.96 28.69
N ASP A 59 -15.27 -6.08 29.57
CA ASP A 59 -14.72 -7.30 30.13
C ASP A 59 -14.29 -8.46 29.19
N ALA A 60 -14.06 -8.26 27.89
CA ALA A 60 -13.58 -9.31 27.01
C ALA A 60 -12.18 -8.96 26.46
N SER A 61 -11.17 -9.58 27.06
CA SER A 61 -9.77 -9.51 26.62
C SER A 61 -9.51 -10.10 25.22
N ASP A 62 -10.52 -10.66 24.56
CA ASP A 62 -10.40 -11.37 23.28
C ASP A 62 -11.47 -10.97 22.22
N ALA A 63 -12.21 -9.88 22.42
CA ALA A 63 -13.17 -9.42 21.42
C ALA A 63 -12.42 -8.88 20.19
N VAL A 64 -12.49 -9.61 19.08
CA VAL A 64 -12.04 -9.11 17.77
C VAL A 64 -12.89 -7.88 17.45
N ALA A 65 -12.25 -6.73 17.37
CA ALA A 65 -12.93 -5.47 17.10
C ALA A 65 -13.65 -5.56 15.74
N GLU A 66 -14.96 -5.34 15.76
CA GLU A 66 -15.78 -5.38 14.56
C GLU A 66 -15.39 -4.24 13.61
N ILE A 67 -15.09 -4.59 12.35
CA ILE A 67 -14.85 -3.61 11.28
C ILE A 67 -16.19 -3.33 10.60
N ARG A 68 -16.57 -2.07 10.60
CA ARG A 68 -17.76 -1.55 9.91
C ARG A 68 -17.36 -0.63 8.77
N SER A 69 -18.30 -0.36 7.87
CA SER A 69 -18.10 0.56 6.78
C SER A 69 -19.20 1.61 6.73
N CYS A 70 -18.84 2.78 6.18
CA CYS A 70 -19.80 3.78 5.71
C CYS A 70 -19.30 4.34 4.39
N SER A 71 -20.20 4.76 3.52
CA SER A 71 -19.89 5.23 2.19
C SER A 71 -20.62 6.51 1.85
N ALA A 72 -20.05 7.32 0.95
CA ALA A 72 -20.71 8.49 0.40
C ALA A 72 -20.17 8.81 -0.98
N GLU A 73 -20.98 9.51 -1.75
CA GLU A 73 -20.61 10.05 -3.06
C GLU A 73 -20.82 11.56 -3.11
N ASP A 74 -19.91 12.27 -3.79
CA ASP A 74 -20.04 13.71 -4.06
C ASP A 74 -19.17 14.13 -5.26
N ALA A 75 -19.35 15.36 -5.71
CA ALA A 75 -18.67 15.92 -6.89
C ALA A 75 -17.15 16.07 -6.71
N THR A 76 -16.66 16.19 -5.46
CA THR A 76 -15.23 16.31 -5.15
C THR A 76 -14.85 15.35 -4.04
N LEU A 77 -13.58 14.90 -4.02
CA LEU A 77 -13.06 14.00 -3.01
C LEU A 77 -13.24 14.56 -1.57
N PRO A 78 -12.91 15.82 -1.26
CA PRO A 78 -13.13 16.37 0.07
C PRO A 78 -14.60 16.35 0.50
N LEU A 79 -15.54 16.68 -0.40
CA LEU A 79 -16.96 16.65 -0.08
C LEU A 79 -17.47 15.23 0.16
N ALA A 80 -17.04 14.25 -0.66
CA ALA A 80 -17.37 12.85 -0.46
C ALA A 80 -16.85 12.32 0.88
N LEU A 81 -15.60 12.65 1.24
CA LEU A 81 -15.00 12.28 2.52
C LEU A 81 -15.75 12.89 3.70
N HIS A 82 -16.00 14.20 3.68
CA HIS A 82 -16.77 14.86 4.75
C HIS A 82 -18.21 14.34 4.87
N LYS A 83 -18.80 13.90 3.76
CA LYS A 83 -20.13 13.30 3.79
C LYS A 83 -20.08 11.89 4.41
N ALA A 84 -19.09 11.06 4.05
CA ALA A 84 -18.87 9.76 4.68
C ALA A 84 -18.56 9.88 6.18
N GLU A 85 -17.78 10.90 6.58
CA GLU A 85 -17.50 11.17 7.99
C GLU A 85 -18.74 11.47 8.83
N ARG A 86 -19.77 12.07 8.22
CA ARG A 86 -21.04 12.35 8.92
C ARG A 86 -21.86 11.09 9.22
N GLU A 87 -21.64 10.02 8.48
CA GLU A 87 -22.25 8.71 8.70
C GLU A 87 -21.54 7.94 9.84
N LEU A 88 -20.33 8.37 10.23
CA LEU A 88 -19.63 7.76 11.36
C LEU A 88 -20.35 8.06 12.68
N PRO A 89 -20.40 7.10 13.60
CA PRO A 89 -21.04 7.31 14.91
C PRO A 89 -20.34 8.35 15.77
N LYS A 90 -19.07 8.65 15.47
CA LYS A 90 -18.21 9.62 16.18
C LYS A 90 -17.24 10.27 15.19
N ALA A 91 -16.55 11.34 15.62
CA ALA A 91 -15.59 12.04 14.79
C ALA A 91 -14.51 11.09 14.22
N ALA A 92 -14.21 11.23 12.94
CA ALA A 92 -13.18 10.46 12.25
C ALA A 92 -11.80 10.65 12.87
N ASN A 93 -11.01 9.58 12.88
CA ASN A 93 -9.60 9.63 13.23
C ASN A 93 -8.80 8.74 12.26
N TYR A 94 -8.03 9.38 11.40
CA TYR A 94 -7.21 8.71 10.38
C TYR A 94 -5.82 8.29 10.88
N ARG A 95 -5.52 8.47 12.17
CA ARG A 95 -4.20 8.10 12.74
C ARG A 95 -3.86 6.63 12.59
N LEU A 96 -4.87 5.77 12.53
CA LEU A 96 -4.75 4.34 12.29
C LEU A 96 -5.13 3.92 10.86
N CYS A 97 -5.28 4.88 9.95
CA CYS A 97 -5.51 4.57 8.54
C CYS A 97 -4.22 4.01 7.95
N GLU A 98 -4.14 2.69 7.87
CA GLU A 98 -2.96 1.96 7.41
C GLU A 98 -3.00 1.67 5.92
N TYR A 99 -4.20 1.61 5.35
CA TYR A 99 -4.43 1.18 3.98
C TYR A 99 -5.30 2.18 3.20
N LEU A 100 -4.85 2.47 1.99
CA LEU A 100 -5.57 3.29 1.02
C LEU A 100 -5.79 2.43 -0.22
N LEU A 101 -7.04 2.28 -0.63
CA LEU A 101 -7.40 1.50 -1.80
C LEU A 101 -8.02 2.42 -2.84
N PHE A 102 -7.46 2.42 -4.02
CA PHE A 102 -8.03 3.08 -5.18
C PHE A 102 -8.66 2.05 -6.11
N ASP A 103 -9.65 2.45 -6.86
CA ASP A 103 -10.12 1.68 -8.01
C ASP A 103 -9.00 1.50 -9.04
N GLU A 104 -9.02 0.41 -9.80
CA GLU A 104 -7.98 0.14 -10.81
C GLU A 104 -7.93 1.17 -11.95
N THR A 105 -8.94 2.02 -12.07
CA THR A 105 -8.98 3.13 -13.03
C THR A 105 -8.33 4.41 -12.50
N ALA A 106 -7.95 4.45 -11.22
CA ALA A 106 -7.34 5.61 -10.59
C ALA A 106 -6.04 6.02 -11.28
N SER A 107 -5.79 7.33 -11.29
CA SER A 107 -4.60 7.95 -11.83
C SER A 107 -3.66 8.45 -10.72
N GLN A 108 -2.45 8.83 -11.11
CA GLN A 108 -1.52 9.50 -10.19
C GLN A 108 -2.11 10.82 -9.65
N THR A 109 -2.91 11.53 -10.46
CA THR A 109 -3.58 12.76 -10.03
C THR A 109 -4.53 12.50 -8.88
N ASP A 110 -5.25 11.38 -8.92
CA ASP A 110 -6.19 10.99 -7.86
C ASP A 110 -5.45 10.69 -6.53
N ALA A 111 -4.29 10.04 -6.63
CA ALA A 111 -3.44 9.79 -5.47
C ALA A 111 -2.90 11.10 -4.86
N LEU A 112 -2.52 12.07 -5.71
CA LEU A 112 -2.07 13.39 -5.28
C LEU A 112 -3.19 14.19 -4.60
N GLU A 113 -4.41 14.15 -5.15
CA GLU A 113 -5.58 14.83 -4.56
C GLU A 113 -5.89 14.28 -3.15
N LEU A 114 -5.80 12.95 -2.98
CA LEU A 114 -5.95 12.34 -1.67
C LEU A 114 -4.81 12.71 -0.72
N GLU A 115 -3.57 12.73 -1.20
CA GLU A 115 -2.41 13.15 -0.40
C GLU A 115 -2.59 14.59 0.10
N GLU A 116 -2.99 15.52 -0.80
CA GLU A 116 -3.25 16.92 -0.45
C GLU A 116 -4.36 17.04 0.60
N PHE A 117 -5.46 16.30 0.44
CA PHE A 117 -6.52 16.26 1.46
C PHE A 117 -5.98 15.78 2.80
N LEU A 118 -5.30 14.64 2.83
CA LEU A 118 -4.78 14.07 4.08
C LEU A 118 -3.72 14.97 4.74
N GLN A 119 -2.97 15.78 3.97
CA GLN A 119 -2.04 16.75 4.53
C GLN A 119 -2.75 17.90 5.29
N THR A 120 -3.99 18.20 4.93
CA THR A 120 -4.78 19.22 5.62
C THR A 120 -5.45 18.70 6.89
N GLU A 121 -5.59 17.39 7.02
CA GLU A 121 -6.20 16.75 8.19
C GLU A 121 -5.21 16.61 9.36
N PRO A 122 -5.54 17.18 10.55
CA PRO A 122 -4.59 17.26 11.69
C PRO A 122 -4.22 15.90 12.29
N VAL A 123 -4.94 14.83 11.95
CA VAL A 123 -4.79 13.46 12.48
C VAL A 123 -4.69 12.43 11.35
N SER A 124 -4.03 12.76 10.26
CA SER A 124 -3.86 11.87 9.11
C SER A 124 -2.57 11.05 9.17
N ARG A 125 -2.47 10.03 8.33
CA ARG A 125 -1.29 9.19 8.18
C ARG A 125 -0.87 9.05 6.73
N LEU A 126 0.03 9.92 6.29
CA LEU A 126 0.61 9.87 4.93
C LEU A 126 1.46 8.63 4.64
N SER A 127 1.84 7.89 5.69
CA SER A 127 2.55 6.62 5.57
C SER A 127 1.64 5.41 5.34
N ALA A 128 0.35 5.63 5.03
CA ALA A 128 -0.55 4.56 4.66
C ALA A 128 -0.08 3.85 3.39
N ARG A 129 -0.30 2.54 3.33
CA ARG A 129 0.04 1.69 2.18
C ARG A 129 -1.04 1.79 1.11
N VAL A 130 -0.62 1.89 -0.14
CA VAL A 130 -1.54 2.08 -1.28
C VAL A 130 -1.72 0.79 -2.05
N PHE A 131 -2.97 0.46 -2.34
CA PHE A 131 -3.39 -0.68 -3.16
C PHE A 131 -4.35 -0.22 -4.23
N LEU A 132 -4.45 -0.98 -5.32
CA LEU A 132 -5.56 -0.90 -6.24
C LEU A 132 -6.54 -2.04 -5.96
N ALA A 133 -7.83 -1.78 -6.11
CA ALA A 133 -8.90 -2.75 -5.94
C ALA A 133 -9.56 -3.02 -7.29
N ALA A 134 -9.39 -4.23 -7.82
CA ALA A 134 -10.10 -4.69 -9.01
C ALA A 134 -11.40 -5.38 -8.60
N GLY A 135 -12.50 -5.05 -9.30
CA GLY A 135 -13.83 -5.55 -8.95
C GLY A 135 -14.53 -4.72 -7.86
N SER A 136 -14.05 -3.51 -7.61
CA SER A 136 -14.54 -2.63 -6.55
C SER A 136 -16.01 -2.19 -6.72
N GLY A 137 -16.62 -2.35 -7.89
CA GLY A 137 -18.08 -2.23 -8.06
C GLY A 137 -18.87 -3.16 -7.12
N ALA A 138 -18.22 -4.18 -6.56
CA ALA A 138 -18.78 -5.07 -5.54
C ALA A 138 -18.74 -4.47 -4.11
N LEU A 139 -18.07 -3.34 -3.90
CA LEU A 139 -18.00 -2.66 -2.60
C LEU A 139 -19.12 -1.64 -2.36
N THR A 140 -20.04 -1.50 -3.31
CA THR A 140 -21.28 -0.74 -3.10
C THR A 140 -22.18 -1.47 -2.09
N GLU A 141 -22.96 -0.73 -1.31
CA GLU A 141 -23.82 -1.23 -0.22
C GLU A 141 -24.72 -2.45 -0.56
N GLU A 142 -24.99 -2.70 -1.85
CA GLU A 142 -25.80 -3.85 -2.30
C GLU A 142 -25.09 -5.20 -2.16
N THR A 143 -23.79 -5.24 -1.98
CA THR A 143 -22.97 -6.46 -1.93
C THR A 143 -22.36 -6.77 -0.55
N LEU A 144 -22.52 -5.87 0.42
CA LEU A 144 -22.27 -6.23 1.82
C LEU A 144 -23.54 -6.91 2.33
N PRO A 145 -23.59 -8.25 2.49
CA PRO A 145 -24.75 -8.86 3.11
C PRO A 145 -24.86 -8.29 4.53
N ASP A 146 -25.89 -7.49 4.76
CA ASP A 146 -26.38 -7.26 6.11
C ASP A 146 -26.42 -8.61 6.80
N GLY A 147 -25.79 -8.69 7.97
CA GLY A 147 -25.74 -9.92 8.73
C GLY A 147 -27.12 -10.54 8.80
N LEU A 148 -27.34 -11.64 8.09
CA LEU A 148 -28.58 -12.38 8.07
C LEU A 148 -28.95 -12.79 9.50
N PRO A 149 -29.99 -12.24 10.11
CA PRO A 149 -30.55 -12.85 11.32
C PRO A 149 -31.36 -14.05 10.91
N GLY A 150 -30.90 -15.21 11.28
CA GLY A 150 -31.76 -16.36 11.46
C GLY A 150 -31.89 -17.35 10.31
N SER A 151 -30.91 -18.16 10.09
CA SER A 151 -31.13 -19.56 9.76
C SER A 151 -30.53 -20.39 10.90
N GLY A 152 -31.44 -21.08 11.64
CA GLY A 152 -31.04 -21.94 12.74
C GLY A 152 -30.39 -23.24 12.24
N ALA A 153 -29.14 -23.14 11.90
CA ALA A 153 -28.21 -24.24 11.81
C ALA A 153 -27.14 -23.97 12.87
N GLU A 154 -27.00 -24.93 13.81
CA GLU A 154 -25.96 -24.89 14.82
C GLU A 154 -24.60 -24.76 14.12
N PRO A 155 -23.73 -23.79 14.51
CA PRO A 155 -22.41 -23.67 13.94
C PRO A 155 -21.58 -24.87 14.40
N GLU A 156 -21.11 -25.68 13.44
CA GLU A 156 -19.98 -26.56 13.70
C GLU A 156 -18.82 -25.67 14.15
N GLU A 157 -18.26 -25.96 15.31
CA GLU A 157 -17.09 -25.31 15.91
C GLU A 157 -15.87 -25.38 14.97
N THR A 158 -15.79 -24.47 14.03
CA THR A 158 -14.52 -24.07 13.42
C THR A 158 -14.23 -22.66 13.91
N ASP A 159 -13.15 -22.53 14.65
CA ASP A 159 -12.62 -21.31 15.33
C ASP A 159 -12.28 -20.12 14.40
N ALA A 160 -12.92 -19.98 13.27
CA ALA A 160 -12.77 -18.82 12.38
C ALA A 160 -14.10 -18.05 12.36
N ALA A 161 -14.11 -16.90 13.02
CA ALA A 161 -15.19 -15.92 12.86
C ALA A 161 -15.48 -15.68 11.36
N PRO A 162 -16.77 -15.56 10.94
CA PRO A 162 -17.11 -15.32 9.55
C PRO A 162 -16.36 -14.06 9.10
N LYS A 163 -15.42 -14.22 8.16
CA LYS A 163 -14.63 -13.10 7.61
C LYS A 163 -15.59 -12.24 6.80
N THR A 164 -16.00 -11.11 7.35
CA THR A 164 -16.71 -10.09 6.58
C THR A 164 -15.80 -9.63 5.44
N LEU A 165 -16.36 -9.23 4.30
CA LEU A 165 -15.58 -8.73 3.17
C LEU A 165 -14.60 -7.58 3.57
N PRO A 166 -15.01 -6.59 4.41
CA PRO A 166 -14.09 -5.61 4.96
C PRO A 166 -12.94 -6.20 5.77
N GLY A 167 -13.22 -7.22 6.58
CA GLY A 167 -12.20 -7.93 7.36
C GLY A 167 -11.23 -8.70 6.46
N ALA A 168 -11.73 -9.39 5.43
CA ALA A 168 -10.91 -10.09 4.44
C ALA A 168 -10.01 -9.12 3.66
N LEU A 169 -10.53 -7.95 3.30
CA LEU A 169 -9.79 -6.90 2.61
C LEU A 169 -8.62 -6.39 3.47
N LEU A 170 -8.88 -6.05 4.73
CA LEU A 170 -7.83 -5.61 5.65
C LEU A 170 -6.77 -6.68 5.88
N GLN A 171 -7.17 -7.93 6.03
CA GLN A 171 -6.22 -9.04 6.21
C GLN A 171 -5.34 -9.22 4.97
N THR A 172 -5.92 -9.23 3.76
CA THR A 172 -5.14 -9.34 2.51
C THR A 172 -4.21 -8.15 2.31
N ALA A 173 -4.67 -6.94 2.65
CA ALA A 173 -3.84 -5.73 2.60
C ALA A 173 -2.67 -5.82 3.61
N GLU A 174 -2.88 -6.36 4.81
CA GLU A 174 -1.83 -6.60 5.80
C GLU A 174 -0.81 -7.62 5.29
N ASP A 175 -1.26 -8.76 4.78
CA ASP A 175 -0.39 -9.83 4.27
C ASP A 175 0.47 -9.37 3.06
N THR A 176 -0.03 -8.39 2.30
CA THR A 176 0.65 -7.84 1.11
C THR A 176 1.29 -6.48 1.33
N ALA A 177 1.19 -5.91 2.53
CA ALA A 177 1.66 -4.56 2.84
C ALA A 177 3.13 -4.29 2.48
N ALA A 178 3.99 -5.31 2.61
CA ALA A 178 5.40 -5.21 2.24
C ALA A 178 5.63 -4.88 0.75
N TRP A 179 4.66 -5.21 -0.13
CA TRP A 179 4.70 -4.97 -1.57
C TRP A 179 4.11 -3.62 -1.97
N ALA A 180 3.36 -2.99 -1.08
CA ALA A 180 2.65 -1.75 -1.34
C ALA A 180 3.51 -0.52 -1.05
N PRO A 181 3.52 0.51 -1.93
CA PRO A 181 4.15 1.78 -1.67
C PRO A 181 3.41 2.55 -0.58
N HIS A 182 4.09 3.49 0.05
CA HIS A 182 3.41 4.52 0.83
C HIS A 182 2.79 5.58 -0.08
N LEU A 183 1.76 6.28 0.39
CA LEU A 183 1.09 7.31 -0.40
C LEU A 183 2.06 8.35 -0.96
N TYR A 184 2.99 8.85 -0.14
CA TYR A 184 4.00 9.83 -0.57
C TYR A 184 4.96 9.32 -1.66
N GLU A 185 5.05 7.99 -1.87
CA GLU A 185 5.87 7.39 -2.94
C GLU A 185 5.11 7.36 -4.28
N CYS A 186 3.78 7.47 -4.26
CA CYS A 186 2.96 7.41 -5.48
C CYS A 186 3.14 8.64 -6.39
N THR A 187 3.67 9.74 -5.86
CA THR A 187 3.92 10.99 -6.60
C THR A 187 5.05 10.87 -7.63
N ALA A 188 5.94 9.90 -7.47
CA ALA A 188 7.12 9.68 -8.35
C ALA A 188 6.92 8.56 -9.38
N GLY A 189 5.74 7.95 -9.46
CA GLY A 189 5.48 6.70 -10.17
C GLY A 189 5.77 5.50 -9.27
N ALA A 190 4.77 4.69 -9.01
CA ALA A 190 4.87 3.59 -8.07
C ALA A 190 4.28 2.30 -8.63
N VAL A 191 4.84 1.18 -8.21
CA VAL A 191 4.30 -0.16 -8.46
C VAL A 191 3.36 -0.51 -7.32
N ILE A 192 2.05 -0.55 -7.60
CA ILE A 192 0.98 -0.71 -6.62
C ILE A 192 0.33 -2.08 -6.79
N PRO A 193 0.28 -2.93 -5.75
CA PRO A 193 -0.39 -4.23 -5.80
C PRO A 193 -1.88 -4.10 -6.13
N ILE A 194 -2.40 -5.03 -6.93
CA ILE A 194 -3.82 -5.10 -7.29
C ILE A 194 -4.48 -6.19 -6.45
N LEU A 195 -5.37 -5.82 -5.54
CA LEU A 195 -6.21 -6.74 -4.80
C LEU A 195 -7.46 -7.04 -5.62
N LYS A 196 -7.75 -8.31 -5.86
CA LYS A 196 -8.98 -8.75 -6.51
C LYS A 196 -10.05 -9.01 -5.45
N ILE A 197 -11.20 -8.36 -5.63
CA ILE A 197 -12.38 -8.52 -4.79
C ILE A 197 -13.36 -9.39 -5.56
N GLU A 198 -13.62 -10.57 -5.02
CA GLU A 198 -14.52 -11.58 -5.58
C GLU A 198 -15.63 -11.90 -4.55
N GLU A 199 -16.68 -12.58 -4.95
CA GLU A 199 -17.82 -12.90 -4.07
C GLU A 199 -17.41 -13.72 -2.83
N ASP A 200 -16.36 -14.54 -2.97
CA ASP A 200 -15.85 -15.45 -1.95
C ASP A 200 -14.67 -14.87 -1.13
N GLY A 201 -14.23 -13.67 -1.43
CA GLY A 201 -13.17 -13.01 -0.67
C GLY A 201 -12.28 -12.05 -1.44
N VAL A 202 -11.13 -11.75 -0.84
CA VAL A 202 -10.13 -10.86 -1.41
C VAL A 202 -8.83 -11.62 -1.61
N THR A 203 -8.24 -11.51 -2.78
CA THR A 203 -6.99 -12.19 -3.13
C THR A 203 -5.98 -11.24 -3.79
N TRP A 204 -4.70 -11.55 -3.65
CA TRP A 204 -3.63 -10.92 -4.42
C TRP A 204 -2.95 -11.96 -5.30
N GLN A 205 -3.09 -11.80 -6.61
CA GLN A 205 -2.50 -12.72 -7.61
C GLN A 205 -1.06 -12.36 -8.00
N LYS A 206 -0.34 -11.62 -7.13
CA LYS A 206 1.02 -11.11 -7.38
C LYS A 206 1.10 -10.15 -8.58
N GLU A 207 -0.03 -9.61 -9.03
CA GLU A 207 -0.10 -8.59 -10.06
C GLU A 207 -0.05 -7.19 -9.44
N SER A 208 0.49 -6.25 -10.19
CA SER A 208 0.54 -4.83 -9.78
C SER A 208 0.21 -3.93 -10.95
N CYS A 209 -0.02 -2.67 -10.63
CA CYS A 209 -0.13 -1.61 -11.61
C CYS A 209 0.99 -0.59 -11.38
N LEU A 210 1.67 -0.22 -12.45
CA LEU A 210 2.56 0.93 -12.45
C LEU A 210 1.72 2.19 -12.66
N LEU A 211 1.64 3.03 -11.63
CA LEU A 211 0.92 4.30 -11.66
C LEU A 211 1.89 5.45 -11.96
N THR A 212 1.64 6.19 -13.05
CA THR A 212 2.47 7.32 -13.47
C THR A 212 1.61 8.49 -13.92
N ALA A 213 2.24 9.64 -14.15
CA ALA A 213 1.56 10.81 -14.73
C ALA A 213 1.00 10.58 -16.15
N GLN A 214 1.46 9.53 -16.85
CA GLN A 214 0.99 9.17 -18.20
C GLN A 214 -0.18 8.21 -18.17
N GLY A 215 -0.52 7.63 -17.02
CA GLY A 215 -1.58 6.66 -16.84
C GLY A 215 -1.16 5.46 -16.01
N SER A 216 -1.94 4.40 -16.09
CA SER A 216 -1.73 3.14 -15.39
C SER A 216 -1.32 2.04 -16.36
N THR A 217 -0.33 1.21 -15.97
CA THR A 217 0.14 0.07 -16.75
C THR A 217 0.14 -1.17 -15.87
N ARG A 218 -0.66 -2.19 -16.23
CA ARG A 218 -0.71 -3.46 -15.49
C ARG A 218 0.55 -4.27 -15.74
N LEU A 219 1.13 -4.79 -14.67
CA LEU A 219 2.31 -5.66 -14.66
C LEU A 219 1.89 -7.09 -14.32
N SER A 220 2.43 -8.05 -15.06
CA SER A 220 2.30 -9.47 -14.74
C SER A 220 3.01 -9.82 -13.43
N PRO A 221 2.77 -11.01 -12.83
CA PRO A 221 3.44 -11.42 -11.60
C PRO A 221 4.97 -11.34 -11.66
N ASN A 222 5.58 -11.79 -12.75
CA ASN A 222 7.04 -11.74 -12.92
C ASN A 222 7.55 -10.31 -13.11
N GLU A 223 6.84 -9.47 -13.87
CA GLU A 223 7.18 -8.06 -14.03
C GLU A 223 7.00 -7.30 -12.69
N THR A 224 5.95 -7.62 -11.92
CA THR A 224 5.75 -7.08 -10.57
C THR A 224 6.93 -7.42 -9.67
N ALA A 225 7.33 -8.71 -9.65
CA ALA A 225 8.48 -9.16 -8.87
C ALA A 225 9.77 -8.45 -9.30
N MET A 226 10.00 -8.30 -10.61
CA MET A 226 11.17 -7.60 -11.14
C MET A 226 11.12 -6.10 -10.82
N ALA A 227 10.00 -5.43 -11.00
CA ALA A 227 9.86 -4.01 -10.69
C ALA A 227 10.07 -3.70 -9.20
N GLN A 228 9.58 -4.56 -8.30
CA GLN A 228 9.83 -4.45 -6.86
C GLN A 228 11.32 -4.62 -6.52
N LEU A 229 11.97 -5.56 -7.19
CA LEU A 229 13.41 -5.80 -7.04
C LEU A 229 14.23 -4.59 -7.52
N LEU A 230 13.86 -3.98 -8.66
CA LEU A 230 14.51 -2.79 -9.19
C LEU A 230 14.32 -1.55 -8.29
N GLN A 231 13.26 -1.50 -7.50
CA GLN A 231 13.01 -0.46 -6.50
C GLN A 231 13.70 -0.73 -5.14
N GLU A 232 14.57 -1.75 -5.06
CA GLU A 232 15.31 -2.14 -3.84
C GLU A 232 14.41 -2.48 -2.64
N ARG A 233 13.19 -2.94 -2.89
CA ARG A 233 12.32 -3.40 -1.81
C ARG A 233 12.83 -4.74 -1.29
N THR A 234 13.27 -4.76 -0.03
CA THR A 234 13.90 -5.92 0.61
C THR A 234 12.87 -6.95 1.03
N MET A 235 12.61 -7.90 0.17
CA MET A 235 11.80 -9.05 0.55
C MET A 235 12.22 -10.26 -0.31
N PRO A 236 11.90 -11.50 0.10
CA PRO A 236 12.08 -12.60 -0.81
C PRO A 236 11.20 -12.38 -2.04
N VAL A 237 11.81 -12.39 -3.22
CA VAL A 237 11.13 -12.22 -4.51
C VAL A 237 11.10 -13.56 -5.21
N GLU A 238 9.96 -13.95 -5.75
CA GLU A 238 9.76 -15.21 -6.45
C GLU A 238 9.43 -14.95 -7.92
N PHE A 239 10.09 -15.71 -8.79
CA PHE A 239 9.85 -15.70 -10.22
C PHE A 239 9.42 -17.09 -10.68
N ALA A 240 8.35 -17.17 -11.46
CA ALA A 240 7.91 -18.40 -12.13
C ALA A 240 8.44 -18.39 -13.57
N LEU A 241 9.52 -19.14 -13.81
CA LEU A 241 10.25 -19.19 -15.09
C LEU A 241 10.41 -20.62 -15.56
N GLU A 242 10.06 -20.92 -16.83
CA GLU A 242 10.19 -22.25 -17.45
C GLU A 242 9.63 -23.42 -16.61
N GLY A 243 8.59 -23.15 -15.80
CA GLY A 243 7.99 -24.17 -14.92
C GLY A 243 8.73 -24.38 -13.60
N GLU A 244 9.79 -23.61 -13.34
CA GLU A 244 10.50 -23.58 -12.08
C GLU A 244 10.18 -22.29 -11.31
N THR A 245 10.17 -22.37 -9.98
CA THR A 245 10.06 -21.19 -9.12
C THR A 245 11.44 -20.84 -8.57
N VAL A 246 11.91 -19.66 -8.92
CA VAL A 246 13.19 -19.13 -8.41
C VAL A 246 12.91 -18.10 -7.33
N THR A 247 13.38 -18.36 -6.11
CA THR A 247 13.24 -17.44 -4.98
C THR A 247 14.57 -16.76 -4.69
N LEU A 248 14.60 -15.42 -4.81
CA LEU A 248 15.72 -14.58 -4.41
C LEU A 248 15.45 -14.00 -3.02
N ARG A 249 16.26 -14.39 -2.04
CA ARG A 249 16.05 -13.93 -0.64
C ARG A 249 16.60 -12.54 -0.36
N ARG A 250 17.71 -12.21 -0.99
CA ARG A 250 18.32 -10.89 -0.98
C ARG A 250 18.78 -10.60 -2.39
N CYS A 251 18.49 -9.42 -2.86
CA CYS A 251 18.97 -8.99 -4.15
C CYS A 251 19.52 -7.57 -4.01
N VAL A 252 20.66 -7.36 -4.63
CA VAL A 252 21.27 -6.03 -4.76
C VAL A 252 21.27 -5.70 -6.24
N VAL A 253 20.75 -4.54 -6.58
CA VAL A 253 20.75 -3.99 -7.93
C VAL A 253 21.86 -2.96 -8.02
N SER A 254 22.81 -3.14 -8.93
CA SER A 254 23.81 -2.12 -9.25
C SER A 254 23.62 -1.62 -10.67
N VAL A 255 23.73 -0.30 -10.86
CA VAL A 255 23.55 0.35 -12.13
C VAL A 255 24.77 1.17 -12.44
N GLU A 256 25.38 0.92 -13.58
CA GLU A 256 26.54 1.67 -14.07
C GLU A 256 26.27 2.23 -15.47
N ALA A 257 26.57 3.52 -15.68
CA ALA A 257 26.48 4.11 -17.00
C ALA A 257 27.68 3.66 -17.85
N GLU A 258 27.44 3.05 -19.01
CA GLU A 258 28.44 2.55 -19.95
C GLU A 258 28.19 3.13 -21.36
N GLY A 259 29.15 3.93 -21.86
CA GLY A 259 28.96 4.57 -23.15
C GLY A 259 27.64 5.32 -23.25
N ASN A 260 26.79 4.99 -24.21
CA ASN A 260 25.45 5.57 -24.37
C ASN A 260 24.34 4.80 -23.61
N GLY A 261 24.67 3.68 -22.97
CA GLY A 261 23.73 2.81 -22.27
C GLY A 261 24.01 2.66 -20.79
N PHE A 262 23.47 1.57 -20.22
CA PHE A 262 23.64 1.20 -18.83
C PHE A 262 23.83 -0.31 -18.68
N ALA A 263 24.76 -0.69 -17.80
CA ALA A 263 24.88 -2.04 -17.28
C ALA A 263 24.12 -2.15 -15.97
N VAL A 264 23.20 -3.11 -15.88
CA VAL A 264 22.42 -3.42 -14.68
C VAL A 264 22.83 -4.81 -14.19
N THR A 265 23.37 -4.91 -12.98
CA THR A 265 23.77 -6.18 -12.40
C THR A 265 22.84 -6.52 -11.23
N LEU A 266 22.13 -7.65 -11.36
CA LEU A 266 21.31 -8.23 -10.30
C LEU A 266 22.15 -9.25 -9.53
N THR A 267 22.50 -8.97 -8.27
CA THR A 267 23.21 -9.92 -7.42
C THR A 267 22.24 -10.52 -6.42
N GLY A 268 21.77 -11.74 -6.70
CA GLY A 268 20.82 -12.47 -5.88
C GLY A 268 21.50 -13.47 -4.95
N GLN A 269 20.93 -13.65 -3.76
CA GLN A 269 21.33 -14.71 -2.83
C GLN A 269 20.24 -15.79 -2.79
N ARG A 270 20.64 -17.04 -2.86
CA ARG A 270 19.77 -18.19 -2.72
C ARG A 270 20.11 -19.01 -1.47
N ARG A 271 19.20 -19.89 -1.07
CA ARG A 271 19.39 -20.72 0.11
C ARG A 271 20.53 -21.73 -0.13
N ALA A 272 21.42 -21.88 0.81
CA ALA A 272 22.45 -22.92 0.78
C ALA A 272 21.82 -24.31 0.60
N GLY A 273 22.45 -25.13 -0.25
CA GLY A 273 22.00 -26.49 -0.53
C GLY A 273 20.87 -26.60 -1.58
N THR A 274 20.40 -25.48 -2.16
CA THR A 274 19.53 -25.54 -3.35
C THR A 274 20.38 -25.80 -4.61
N PRO A 275 19.85 -26.53 -5.63
CA PRO A 275 20.57 -26.73 -6.88
C PRO A 275 20.99 -25.40 -7.53
N PRO A 276 22.10 -25.36 -8.28
CA PRO A 276 22.45 -24.18 -9.08
C PRO A 276 21.33 -23.78 -9.99
N VAL A 277 21.06 -22.47 -10.09
CA VAL A 277 20.09 -21.94 -11.06
C VAL A 277 20.66 -22.22 -12.46
N ALA A 278 19.84 -22.79 -13.33
CA ALA A 278 20.26 -23.09 -14.71
C ALA A 278 20.63 -21.78 -15.44
N GLU A 279 21.60 -21.83 -16.31
CA GLU A 279 22.03 -20.70 -17.13
C GLU A 279 20.87 -20.13 -17.99
N SER A 280 19.97 -21.02 -18.46
CA SER A 280 18.75 -20.60 -19.16
C SER A 280 17.85 -19.72 -18.33
N VAL A 281 17.68 -20.02 -17.05
CA VAL A 281 16.88 -19.24 -16.09
C VAL A 281 17.56 -17.90 -15.79
N CYS A 282 18.89 -17.86 -15.66
CA CYS A 282 19.61 -16.60 -15.51
C CYS A 282 19.39 -15.69 -16.73
N ARG A 283 19.47 -16.22 -17.95
CA ARG A 283 19.18 -15.46 -19.17
C ARG A 283 17.74 -14.97 -19.25
N GLN A 284 16.77 -15.74 -18.75
CA GLN A 284 15.38 -15.30 -18.68
C GLN A 284 15.19 -14.16 -17.67
N LEU A 285 15.87 -14.20 -16.52
CA LEU A 285 15.87 -13.10 -15.56
C LEU A 285 16.53 -11.84 -16.14
N GLU A 286 17.61 -11.98 -16.93
CA GLU A 286 18.26 -10.89 -17.64
C GLU A 286 17.29 -10.24 -18.64
N ALA A 287 16.67 -11.05 -19.50
CA ALA A 287 15.68 -10.58 -20.47
C ALA A 287 14.47 -9.90 -19.78
N LEU A 288 13.93 -10.52 -18.73
CA LEU A 288 12.82 -9.96 -17.96
C LEU A 288 13.20 -8.61 -17.32
N CYS A 289 14.43 -8.48 -16.83
CA CYS A 289 14.94 -7.22 -16.29
C CYS A 289 14.94 -6.12 -17.35
N GLU A 290 15.55 -6.40 -18.53
CA GLU A 290 15.61 -5.46 -19.65
C GLU A 290 14.22 -5.05 -20.13
N GLU A 291 13.33 -6.03 -20.34
CA GLU A 291 11.95 -5.81 -20.77
C GLU A 291 11.16 -4.98 -19.76
N THR A 292 11.30 -5.28 -18.46
CA THR A 292 10.62 -4.52 -17.40
C THR A 292 11.10 -3.08 -17.36
N ILE A 293 12.42 -2.82 -17.49
CA ILE A 293 12.97 -1.46 -17.53
C ILE A 293 12.43 -0.70 -18.74
N VAL A 294 12.46 -1.30 -19.94
CA VAL A 294 11.94 -0.68 -21.17
C VAL A 294 10.44 -0.36 -21.03
N ARG A 295 9.66 -1.31 -20.56
CA ARG A 295 8.21 -1.16 -20.40
C ARG A 295 7.85 -0.06 -19.40
N THR A 296 8.50 -0.04 -18.25
CA THR A 296 8.25 0.99 -17.21
C THR A 296 8.71 2.36 -17.67
N TRP A 297 9.83 2.43 -18.39
CA TRP A 297 10.30 3.67 -19.02
C TRP A 297 9.28 4.23 -20.03
N GLN A 298 8.78 3.40 -20.92
CA GLN A 298 7.74 3.78 -21.91
C GLN A 298 6.45 4.23 -21.24
N SER A 299 6.16 3.70 -20.06
CA SER A 299 5.01 4.11 -19.23
C SER A 299 5.29 5.38 -18.39
N GLY A 300 6.48 5.97 -18.49
CA GLY A 300 6.83 7.21 -17.82
C GLY A 300 7.51 7.05 -16.45
N ALA A 301 7.91 5.83 -16.06
CA ALA A 301 8.61 5.57 -14.80
C ALA A 301 10.08 5.15 -15.01
N ASP A 302 10.99 5.86 -14.38
CA ASP A 302 12.41 5.51 -14.28
C ASP A 302 12.68 4.82 -12.93
N LEU A 303 12.41 3.52 -12.85
CA LEU A 303 12.55 2.75 -11.60
C LEU A 303 13.98 2.72 -11.06
N LEU A 304 14.98 2.80 -11.93
CA LEU A 304 16.41 2.75 -11.59
C LEU A 304 17.05 4.14 -11.48
N ARG A 305 16.28 5.20 -11.72
CA ARG A 305 16.79 6.58 -11.74
C ARG A 305 17.97 6.76 -12.70
N LEU A 306 17.88 6.15 -13.89
CA LEU A 306 18.96 6.14 -14.89
C LEU A 306 19.45 7.53 -15.25
N GLY A 307 18.53 8.51 -15.38
CA GLY A 307 18.88 9.89 -15.61
C GLY A 307 19.74 10.49 -14.50
N ALA A 308 19.44 10.16 -13.25
CA ALA A 308 20.25 10.62 -12.11
C ALA A 308 21.61 9.90 -12.05
N VAL A 309 21.66 8.59 -12.32
CA VAL A 309 22.92 7.83 -12.39
C VAL A 309 23.88 8.44 -13.41
N ARG A 310 23.37 8.81 -14.60
CA ARG A 310 24.19 9.47 -15.63
C ARG A 310 24.67 10.86 -15.18
N ALA A 311 23.77 11.65 -14.60
CA ALA A 311 24.12 12.97 -14.11
C ALA A 311 25.17 12.93 -12.98
N LEU A 312 25.15 11.91 -12.13
CA LEU A 312 26.18 11.72 -11.11
C LEU A 312 27.56 11.39 -11.70
N LYS A 313 27.59 10.66 -12.83
CA LYS A 313 28.85 10.28 -13.48
C LYS A 313 29.41 11.39 -14.39
N GLU A 314 28.55 12.05 -15.18
CA GLU A 314 28.96 12.94 -16.27
C GLU A 314 28.67 14.43 -15.99
N GLY A 315 28.01 14.71 -14.88
CA GLY A 315 27.60 16.06 -14.47
C GLY A 315 26.12 16.37 -14.72
N PRO A 316 25.61 17.46 -14.12
CA PRO A 316 24.15 17.76 -14.13
C PRO A 316 23.57 17.96 -15.54
N GLY A 317 24.38 18.39 -16.51
CA GLY A 317 23.93 18.56 -17.89
C GLY A 317 23.60 17.25 -18.62
N ALA A 318 24.02 16.11 -18.08
CA ALA A 318 23.72 14.79 -18.64
C ALA A 318 22.44 14.17 -18.06
N PHE A 319 21.71 14.89 -17.21
CA PHE A 319 20.42 14.43 -16.69
C PHE A 319 19.37 14.32 -17.80
N PHE A 320 18.62 13.24 -17.80
CA PHE A 320 17.51 13.00 -18.73
C PHE A 320 16.34 12.32 -17.98
N THR A 321 15.18 12.29 -18.62
CA THR A 321 13.94 11.76 -18.05
C THR A 321 13.28 10.80 -19.03
N THR A 322 12.23 10.13 -18.59
CA THR A 322 11.40 9.23 -19.42
C THR A 322 10.73 9.89 -20.63
N LYS A 323 10.81 11.21 -20.76
CA LYS A 323 10.41 11.94 -22.00
C LYS A 323 11.38 11.70 -23.16
N ASN A 324 12.61 11.28 -22.85
CA ASN A 324 13.60 10.89 -23.84
C ASN A 324 13.41 9.42 -24.24
N ALA A 325 14.04 9.02 -25.36
CA ALA A 325 14.07 7.61 -25.73
C ALA A 325 14.69 6.77 -24.61
N CYS A 326 14.18 5.56 -24.40
CA CYS A 326 14.75 4.63 -23.44
C CYS A 326 16.22 4.37 -23.82
N PRO A 327 17.17 4.53 -22.89
CA PRO A 327 18.56 4.19 -23.17
C PRO A 327 18.73 2.68 -23.35
N GLU A 328 19.78 2.24 -24.04
CA GLU A 328 20.15 0.84 -24.10
C GLU A 328 20.50 0.35 -22.69
N VAL A 329 19.89 -0.75 -22.27
CA VAL A 329 20.16 -1.37 -20.98
C VAL A 329 20.61 -2.82 -21.24
N ARG A 330 21.65 -3.24 -20.54
CA ARG A 330 22.14 -4.63 -20.55
C ARG A 330 22.10 -5.16 -19.13
N ALA A 331 21.30 -6.17 -18.90
CA ALA A 331 21.21 -6.83 -17.60
C ALA A 331 22.20 -8.00 -17.51
N SER A 332 22.68 -8.25 -16.31
CA SER A 332 23.46 -9.44 -15.95
C SER A 332 23.02 -9.94 -14.57
N VAL A 333 22.93 -11.26 -14.40
CA VAL A 333 22.50 -11.89 -13.17
C VAL A 333 23.65 -12.67 -12.54
N LYS A 334 23.96 -12.36 -11.28
CA LYS A 334 24.96 -13.06 -10.48
C LYS A 334 24.28 -13.74 -9.29
N MET A 335 24.36 -15.06 -9.21
CA MET A 335 23.82 -15.83 -8.10
C MET A 335 24.92 -16.19 -7.12
N LEU A 336 24.73 -15.81 -5.86
CA LEU A 336 25.63 -16.13 -4.76
C LEU A 336 25.01 -17.22 -3.89
N ASP A 337 25.80 -18.23 -3.56
CA ASP A 337 25.45 -19.24 -2.57
C ASP A 337 25.73 -18.70 -1.16
N LEU A 338 24.75 -18.84 -0.27
CA LEU A 338 24.91 -18.53 1.16
C LEU A 338 25.31 -19.77 1.96
#